data_03182e842f96f66ca0fb3d0de64d5452
#
_entry.id   03182e842f96f66ca0fb3d0de64d5452
#
_cell.length_a   1.000
_cell.length_b   1.000
_cell.length_c   1.000
_cell.angle_alpha   90.00
_cell.angle_beta   90.00
_cell.angle_gamma   90.00
#
_symmetry.space_group_name_H-M   'P 1'
#
loop_
_entity.id
_entity.type
_entity.pdbx_description
1 polymer ?
#
loop_
_entity_poly.entity_id
_entity_poly.type
_entity_poly.pdbx_seq_one_letter_code
_entity_poly.pdbx_strand_id
1 'polypeptide(L)'
;MRRLWMSLLLVPVMVVTMASAAWASAAAPAARTQAAASGRALQPGMTGAKVKALQRRLAALKYYPGAIDGQFGTNTLEAVWAFYEVQGLTPHNYVNSAMTWALAHPRAPRELVKHPGANRIEISLSREVLVLYRNNQVQLISHVSTGGHYYFCNPGGGCGYAITPTGNFRTGVFLPGWVHVPLGEMYNPVFFIGTAFAIHGDTDVPLAPISHGCVRIPMDIATFFHIMVHIPGEPVYIR
;
A
#
# COMPACT_ATOMS: atom_id res chain seq x y z
N MET A 1 -57.45 72.75 15.11
CA MET A 1 -57.44 73.76 14.06
C MET A 1 -57.23 73.10 12.74
N ARG A 2 -58.27 72.90 12.06
CA ARG A 2 -58.65 73.19 10.68
C ARG A 2 -57.50 73.64 9.77
N ARG A 3 -57.23 72.88 8.70
CA ARG A 3 -57.37 73.37 7.32
C ARG A 3 -57.29 72.20 6.33
N LEU A 4 -58.39 72.11 5.61
CA LEU A 4 -58.69 71.52 4.32
C LEU A 4 -57.81 72.11 3.20
N TRP A 5 -57.81 71.41 2.10
CA TRP A 5 -57.73 71.76 0.66
C TRP A 5 -56.77 70.81 -0.04
N MET A 6 -56.97 70.27 -1.22
CA MET A 6 -57.97 70.26 -2.27
C MET A 6 -57.51 69.24 -3.29
N SER A 7 -58.39 68.48 -3.83
CA SER A 7 -58.24 67.49 -4.84
C SER A 7 -57.74 68.06 -6.18
N LEU A 8 -56.79 67.33 -6.83
CA LEU A 8 -56.58 67.43 -8.27
C LEU A 8 -56.52 66.02 -8.86
N LEU A 9 -57.56 65.70 -9.63
CA LEU A 9 -57.67 64.53 -10.47
C LEU A 9 -56.76 64.72 -11.71
N LEU A 10 -55.74 63.86 -11.88
CA LEU A 10 -55.00 63.74 -13.12
C LEU A 10 -55.21 62.30 -13.65
N VAL A 11 -55.85 62.21 -14.80
CA VAL A 11 -56.08 61.00 -15.58
C VAL A 11 -54.78 60.60 -16.22
N PRO A 12 -54.27 59.38 -15.97
CA PRO A 12 -53.08 58.90 -16.75
C PRO A 12 -53.54 58.23 -18.03
N VAL A 13 -52.98 58.72 -19.12
CA VAL A 13 -53.04 58.11 -20.45
C VAL A 13 -52.31 56.72 -20.40
N MET A 14 -53.11 55.70 -20.69
CA MET A 14 -52.58 54.33 -20.85
C MET A 14 -51.75 54.23 -22.16
N VAL A 15 -50.47 54.21 -22.09
CA VAL A 15 -49.60 53.79 -23.21
C VAL A 15 -49.40 52.26 -23.13
N VAL A 16 -50.05 51.52 -24.01
CA VAL A 16 -49.89 50.10 -24.19
C VAL A 16 -48.62 49.92 -24.97
N THR A 17 -47.52 49.59 -24.28
CA THR A 17 -46.30 49.08 -24.91
C THR A 17 -46.38 47.56 -25.10
N MET A 18 -46.50 47.11 -26.35
CA MET A 18 -46.38 45.71 -26.69
C MET A 18 -44.91 45.25 -26.44
N ALA A 19 -44.68 44.53 -25.37
CA ALA A 19 -43.41 43.84 -25.13
C ALA A 19 -43.35 42.59 -25.99
N SER A 20 -42.49 42.57 -26.97
CA SER A 20 -42.13 41.39 -27.75
C SER A 20 -41.37 40.37 -26.84
N ALA A 21 -42.04 39.28 -26.50
CA ALA A 21 -41.38 38.18 -25.78
C ALA A 21 -40.35 37.49 -26.69
N ALA A 22 -39.07 37.84 -26.52
CA ALA A 22 -38.00 37.07 -27.06
C ALA A 22 -37.89 35.76 -26.29
N TRP A 23 -38.23 34.67 -26.93
CA TRP A 23 -37.99 33.33 -26.40
C TRP A 23 -36.51 33.06 -26.40
N ALA A 24 -35.85 33.26 -25.28
CA ALA A 24 -34.49 32.78 -25.04
C ALA A 24 -34.53 31.24 -24.99
N SER A 25 -34.11 30.63 -26.08
CA SER A 25 -33.83 29.17 -26.12
C SER A 25 -32.75 28.89 -25.11
N ALA A 26 -33.08 28.38 -23.93
CA ALA A 26 -32.15 27.87 -22.96
C ALA A 26 -31.47 26.65 -23.58
N ALA A 27 -30.25 26.81 -24.08
CA ALA A 27 -29.40 25.69 -24.43
C ALA A 27 -29.18 24.85 -23.17
N ALA A 28 -29.73 23.65 -23.16
CA ALA A 28 -29.46 22.67 -22.13
C ALA A 28 -27.92 22.49 -21.99
N PRO A 29 -27.37 22.42 -20.74
CA PRO A 29 -25.98 22.16 -20.57
C PRO A 29 -25.69 20.78 -21.19
N ALA A 30 -24.84 20.75 -22.21
CA ALA A 30 -24.34 19.53 -22.78
C ALA A 30 -23.79 18.70 -21.63
N ALA A 31 -24.46 17.59 -21.32
CA ALA A 31 -23.96 16.58 -20.43
C ALA A 31 -22.57 16.19 -20.98
N ARG A 32 -21.51 16.68 -20.33
CA ARG A 32 -20.18 16.15 -20.54
C ARG A 32 -20.27 14.69 -20.13
N THR A 33 -20.52 13.83 -21.08
CA THR A 33 -20.19 12.43 -21.00
C THR A 33 -18.70 12.42 -20.69
N GLN A 34 -18.34 12.29 -19.41
CA GLN A 34 -17.01 11.83 -19.03
C GLN A 34 -16.91 10.46 -19.68
N ALA A 35 -16.33 10.43 -20.88
CA ALA A 35 -15.83 9.21 -21.44
C ALA A 35 -14.94 8.63 -20.35
N ALA A 36 -15.44 7.57 -19.70
CA ALA A 36 -14.61 6.74 -18.84
C ALA A 36 -13.44 6.38 -19.73
N ALA A 37 -12.30 7.04 -19.50
CA ALA A 37 -11.06 6.67 -20.13
C ALA A 37 -10.84 5.23 -19.69
N SER A 38 -11.16 4.27 -20.55
CA SER A 38 -10.78 2.87 -20.44
C SER A 38 -9.25 2.82 -20.55
N GLY A 39 -8.61 3.39 -19.53
CA GLY A 39 -7.17 3.40 -19.40
C GLY A 39 -6.73 1.97 -19.14
N ARG A 40 -5.84 1.47 -20.01
CA ARG A 40 -5.13 0.23 -19.79
C ARG A 40 -4.69 0.18 -18.33
N ALA A 41 -4.95 -0.95 -17.64
CA ALA A 41 -4.53 -1.17 -16.25
C ALA A 41 -3.03 -0.92 -16.10
N LEU A 42 -2.62 -0.24 -15.03
CA LEU A 42 -1.20 -0.03 -14.74
C LEU A 42 -0.55 -1.37 -14.39
N GLN A 43 0.57 -1.67 -15.05
CA GLN A 43 1.28 -2.96 -14.93
C GLN A 43 2.78 -2.78 -15.18
N PRO A 44 3.63 -3.78 -14.83
CA PRO A 44 5.07 -3.74 -15.04
C PRO A 44 5.46 -3.31 -16.46
N GLY A 45 6.51 -2.50 -16.55
CA GLY A 45 7.01 -1.92 -17.80
C GLY A 45 6.30 -0.64 -18.26
N MET A 46 5.16 -0.26 -17.66
CA MET A 46 4.53 1.02 -17.95
C MET A 46 5.26 2.18 -17.28
N THR A 47 5.20 3.35 -17.92
CA THR A 47 5.84 4.58 -17.43
C THR A 47 4.89 5.77 -17.50
N GLY A 48 5.22 6.84 -16.78
CA GLY A 48 4.56 8.15 -16.86
C GLY A 48 3.80 8.59 -15.63
N ALA A 49 3.03 9.66 -15.79
CA ALA A 49 2.39 10.38 -14.67
C ALA A 49 1.42 9.52 -13.86
N LYS A 50 0.71 8.57 -14.48
CA LYS A 50 -0.22 7.67 -13.78
C LYS A 50 0.52 6.69 -12.87
N VAL A 51 1.67 6.14 -13.31
CA VAL A 51 2.53 5.29 -12.49
C VAL A 51 3.11 6.09 -11.33
N LYS A 52 3.60 7.30 -11.60
CA LYS A 52 4.11 8.20 -10.54
C LYS A 52 3.05 8.55 -9.50
N ALA A 53 1.79 8.74 -9.91
CA ALA A 53 0.67 8.96 -8.99
C ALA A 53 0.38 7.72 -8.13
N LEU A 54 0.42 6.52 -8.70
CA LEU A 54 0.31 5.25 -7.97
C LEU A 54 1.42 5.11 -6.93
N GLN A 55 2.69 5.31 -7.33
CA GLN A 55 3.84 5.25 -6.42
C GLN A 55 3.70 6.22 -5.25
N ARG A 56 3.33 7.49 -5.51
CA ARG A 56 3.05 8.47 -4.45
C ARG A 56 1.95 8.01 -3.50
N ARG A 57 0.88 7.43 -4.05
CA ARG A 57 -0.24 6.95 -3.22
C ARG A 57 0.17 5.77 -2.35
N LEU A 58 0.88 4.80 -2.90
CA LEU A 58 1.42 3.65 -2.15
C LEU A 58 2.37 4.13 -1.04
N ALA A 59 3.32 5.01 -1.35
CA ALA A 59 4.25 5.57 -0.37
C ALA A 59 3.54 6.33 0.76
N ALA A 60 2.51 7.13 0.44
CA ALA A 60 1.70 7.82 1.44
C ALA A 60 0.96 6.86 2.38
N LEU A 61 0.64 5.65 1.91
CA LEU A 61 0.03 4.57 2.68
C LEU A 61 1.05 3.64 3.34
N LYS A 62 2.35 3.99 3.31
CA LYS A 62 3.47 3.27 3.92
C LYS A 62 3.89 1.97 3.21
N TYR A 63 3.40 1.72 2.02
CA TYR A 63 3.97 0.72 1.11
C TYR A 63 5.18 1.34 0.41
N TYR A 64 6.26 0.56 0.27
CA TYR A 64 7.48 1.08 -0.36
C TYR A 64 7.54 0.71 -1.85
N PRO A 65 7.20 1.62 -2.77
CA PRO A 65 7.19 1.35 -4.21
C PRO A 65 8.56 1.58 -4.88
N GLY A 66 9.64 1.74 -4.11
CA GLY A 66 10.92 2.24 -4.60
C GLY A 66 10.91 3.74 -4.89
N ALA A 67 11.74 4.18 -5.81
CA ALA A 67 11.78 5.58 -6.26
C ALA A 67 10.44 6.01 -6.86
N ILE A 68 10.04 7.26 -6.61
CA ILE A 68 8.82 7.85 -7.22
C ILE A 68 9.22 8.47 -8.58
N ASP A 69 9.62 7.63 -9.50
CA ASP A 69 10.17 8.00 -10.82
C ASP A 69 9.15 7.94 -11.96
N GLY A 70 8.03 7.23 -11.74
CA GLY A 70 7.01 7.00 -12.75
C GLY A 70 7.30 5.78 -13.62
N GLN A 71 8.19 4.86 -13.19
CA GLN A 71 8.45 3.59 -13.84
C GLN A 71 7.84 2.45 -13.00
N PHE A 72 6.98 1.63 -13.60
CA PHE A 72 6.41 0.46 -12.92
C PHE A 72 7.41 -0.69 -12.96
N GLY A 73 8.39 -0.65 -12.08
CA GLY A 73 9.39 -1.71 -11.87
C GLY A 73 8.99 -2.71 -10.79
N THR A 74 9.95 -3.58 -10.40
CA THR A 74 9.78 -4.64 -9.40
C THR A 74 9.32 -4.08 -8.06
N ASN A 75 9.96 -3.05 -7.51
CA ASN A 75 9.58 -2.46 -6.22
C ASN A 75 8.13 -1.90 -6.22
N THR A 76 7.71 -1.31 -7.36
CA THR A 76 6.31 -0.87 -7.50
C THR A 76 5.36 -2.05 -7.54
N LEU A 77 5.75 -3.17 -8.19
CA LEU A 77 4.96 -4.39 -8.24
C LEU A 77 4.82 -5.02 -6.84
N GLU A 78 5.90 -5.16 -6.10
CA GLU A 78 5.91 -5.72 -4.74
C GLU A 78 5.07 -4.86 -3.78
N ALA A 79 5.11 -3.53 -3.92
CA ALA A 79 4.24 -2.62 -3.17
C ALA A 79 2.75 -2.76 -3.57
N VAL A 80 2.47 -3.05 -4.84
CA VAL A 80 1.11 -3.37 -5.34
C VAL A 80 0.63 -4.69 -4.73
N TRP A 81 1.47 -5.72 -4.66
CA TRP A 81 1.14 -6.99 -4.02
C TRP A 81 0.85 -6.80 -2.53
N ALA A 82 1.75 -6.13 -1.79
CA ALA A 82 1.54 -5.82 -0.37
C ALA A 82 0.21 -5.08 -0.14
N PHE A 83 -0.15 -4.16 -1.04
CA PHE A 83 -1.43 -3.46 -0.94
C PHE A 83 -2.61 -4.41 -1.14
N TYR A 84 -2.61 -5.27 -2.17
CA TYR A 84 -3.64 -6.28 -2.39
C TYR A 84 -3.83 -7.16 -1.15
N GLU A 85 -2.74 -7.67 -0.58
CA GLU A 85 -2.71 -8.57 0.56
C GLU A 85 -3.30 -7.93 1.82
N VAL A 86 -2.91 -6.69 2.13
CA VAL A 86 -3.47 -5.94 3.27
C VAL A 86 -4.96 -5.66 3.07
N GLN A 87 -5.40 -5.33 1.84
CA GLN A 87 -6.82 -5.08 1.56
C GLN A 87 -7.65 -6.36 1.52
N GLY A 88 -7.04 -7.55 1.58
CA GLY A 88 -7.71 -8.86 1.44
C GLY A 88 -8.27 -9.10 0.04
N LEU A 89 -7.61 -8.53 -0.95
CA LEU A 89 -7.89 -8.73 -2.37
C LEU A 89 -6.93 -9.77 -2.95
N THR A 90 -7.36 -10.48 -3.99
CA THR A 90 -6.46 -11.38 -4.71
C THR A 90 -5.36 -10.57 -5.41
N PRO A 91 -4.07 -10.85 -5.15
CA PRO A 91 -2.97 -10.14 -5.79
C PRO A 91 -2.95 -10.36 -7.31
N HIS A 92 -2.64 -9.30 -8.03
CA HIS A 92 -2.42 -9.29 -9.48
C HIS A 92 -1.18 -8.48 -9.82
N ASN A 93 -0.55 -8.79 -10.95
CA ASN A 93 0.60 -8.03 -11.47
C ASN A 93 0.18 -6.71 -12.14
N TYR A 94 -1.02 -6.23 -11.90
CA TYR A 94 -1.57 -5.00 -12.46
C TYR A 94 -2.59 -4.38 -11.51
N VAL A 95 -2.84 -3.10 -11.66
CA VAL A 95 -3.84 -2.37 -10.86
C VAL A 95 -5.22 -2.52 -11.53
N ASN A 96 -6.09 -3.33 -10.93
CA ASN A 96 -7.46 -3.52 -11.37
C ASN A 96 -8.43 -2.48 -10.76
N SER A 97 -9.71 -2.55 -11.13
CA SER A 97 -10.75 -1.65 -10.62
C SER A 97 -10.96 -1.78 -9.11
N ALA A 98 -10.90 -3.01 -8.57
CA ALA A 98 -11.03 -3.26 -7.13
C ALA A 98 -9.89 -2.60 -6.35
N MET A 99 -8.64 -2.73 -6.81
CA MET A 99 -7.50 -2.04 -6.21
C MET A 99 -7.62 -0.51 -6.35
N THR A 100 -8.06 -0.01 -7.50
CA THR A 100 -8.27 1.43 -7.71
C THR A 100 -9.26 2.00 -6.70
N TRP A 101 -10.36 1.28 -6.47
CA TRP A 101 -11.33 1.65 -5.44
C TRP A 101 -10.74 1.61 -4.04
N ALA A 102 -10.02 0.53 -3.71
CA ALA A 102 -9.38 0.36 -2.40
C ALA A 102 -8.30 1.41 -2.13
N LEU A 103 -7.55 1.85 -3.15
CA LEU A 103 -6.59 2.97 -3.01
C LEU A 103 -7.27 4.28 -2.60
N ALA A 104 -8.53 4.50 -3.00
CA ALA A 104 -9.32 5.65 -2.54
C ALA A 104 -9.88 5.45 -1.12
N HIS A 105 -10.17 4.19 -0.71
CA HIS A 105 -10.79 3.80 0.55
C HIS A 105 -9.94 2.74 1.29
N PRO A 106 -8.67 3.03 1.65
CA PRO A 106 -7.76 2.03 2.17
C PRO A 106 -8.15 1.59 3.58
N ARG A 107 -8.03 0.29 3.84
CA ARG A 107 -8.11 -0.28 5.18
C ARG A 107 -6.72 -0.30 5.80
N ALA A 108 -6.64 -0.03 7.10
CA ALA A 108 -5.42 -0.23 7.86
C ALA A 108 -5.06 -1.72 7.94
N PRO A 109 -3.75 -2.07 8.05
CA PRO A 109 -3.36 -3.44 8.35
C PRO A 109 -4.05 -3.94 9.62
N ARG A 110 -4.47 -5.22 9.61
CA ARG A 110 -5.03 -5.86 10.80
C ARG A 110 -3.90 -6.21 11.76
N GLU A 111 -3.99 -5.75 13.00
CA GLU A 111 -3.07 -6.16 14.06
C GLU A 111 -3.19 -7.68 14.33
N LEU A 112 -2.04 -8.34 14.48
CA LEU A 112 -1.96 -9.80 14.65
C LEU A 112 -2.05 -10.23 16.12
N VAL A 113 -1.77 -9.32 17.05
CA VAL A 113 -1.75 -9.60 18.48
C VAL A 113 -2.58 -8.58 19.26
N LYS A 114 -3.19 -9.02 20.36
CA LYS A 114 -3.88 -8.14 21.30
C LYS A 114 -2.85 -7.50 22.23
N HIS A 115 -2.98 -6.20 22.48
CA HIS A 115 -2.09 -5.44 23.37
C HIS A 115 -0.59 -5.56 23.02
N PRO A 116 -0.20 -5.31 21.75
CA PRO A 116 1.19 -5.34 21.37
C PRO A 116 1.96 -4.15 21.95
N GLY A 117 3.29 -4.26 22.00
CA GLY A 117 4.16 -3.11 22.26
C GLY A 117 4.02 -2.03 21.19
N ALA A 118 4.26 -0.78 21.56
CA ALA A 118 4.14 0.37 20.65
C ALA A 118 5.09 0.30 19.43
N ASN A 119 6.24 -0.34 19.63
CA ASN A 119 7.25 -0.60 18.59
C ASN A 119 7.32 -2.10 18.37
N ARG A 120 7.13 -2.55 17.13
CA ARG A 120 7.08 -3.97 16.80
C ARG A 120 7.09 -4.25 15.32
N ILE A 121 7.40 -5.48 14.98
CA ILE A 121 7.23 -6.09 13.66
C ILE A 121 6.10 -7.12 13.77
N GLU A 122 5.14 -7.07 12.86
CA GLU A 122 4.10 -8.09 12.71
C GLU A 122 4.21 -8.74 11.33
N ILE A 123 4.23 -10.09 11.27
CA ILE A 123 4.34 -10.85 10.03
C ILE A 123 3.16 -11.81 9.94
N SER A 124 2.34 -11.63 8.92
CA SER A 124 1.20 -12.50 8.61
C SER A 124 1.60 -13.52 7.55
N LEU A 125 1.73 -14.80 7.93
CA LEU A 125 2.05 -15.88 7.00
C LEU A 125 0.92 -16.14 6.00
N SER A 126 -0.33 -16.00 6.44
CA SER A 126 -1.49 -16.22 5.57
C SER A 126 -1.69 -15.13 4.52
N ARG A 127 -1.01 -13.99 4.67
CA ARG A 127 -1.10 -12.84 3.75
C ARG A 127 0.23 -12.48 3.12
N GLU A 128 1.32 -13.13 3.51
CA GLU A 128 2.68 -12.79 3.08
C GLU A 128 3.00 -11.29 3.22
N VAL A 129 2.67 -10.72 4.41
CA VAL A 129 2.84 -9.29 4.71
C VAL A 129 3.61 -9.09 6.00
N LEU A 130 4.59 -8.18 5.97
CA LEU A 130 5.26 -7.61 7.13
C LEU A 130 4.76 -6.18 7.35
N VAL A 131 4.44 -5.85 8.61
CA VAL A 131 4.10 -4.49 9.03
C VAL A 131 5.02 -4.07 10.17
N LEU A 132 5.71 -2.96 10.01
CA LEU A 132 6.52 -2.33 11.03
C LEU A 132 5.76 -1.18 11.68
N TYR A 133 5.64 -1.23 13.00
CA TYR A 133 5.01 -0.18 13.82
C TYR A 133 6.05 0.58 14.64
N ARG A 134 5.87 1.90 14.76
CA ARG A 134 6.55 2.80 15.69
C ARG A 134 5.53 3.68 16.39
N ASN A 135 5.55 3.70 17.71
CA ASN A 135 4.57 4.44 18.51
C ASN A 135 3.12 4.11 18.11
N ASN A 136 2.85 2.83 17.85
CA ASN A 136 1.57 2.32 17.32
C ASN A 136 1.16 2.87 15.94
N GLN A 137 2.06 3.53 15.24
CA GLN A 137 1.82 4.02 13.87
C GLN A 137 2.54 3.13 12.86
N VAL A 138 1.86 2.76 11.79
CA VAL A 138 2.47 2.05 10.67
C VAL A 138 3.56 2.91 10.04
N GLN A 139 4.77 2.36 9.93
CA GLN A 139 5.91 3.02 9.29
C GLN A 139 6.28 2.37 7.96
N LEU A 140 6.12 1.06 7.86
CA LEU A 140 6.43 0.29 6.67
C LEU A 140 5.46 -0.88 6.54
N ILE A 141 4.97 -1.11 5.33
CA ILE A 141 4.27 -2.33 4.93
C ILE A 141 5.03 -2.92 3.75
N SER A 142 5.39 -4.19 3.85
CA SER A 142 6.13 -4.93 2.83
C SER A 142 5.43 -6.23 2.48
N HIS A 143 5.38 -6.55 1.20
CA HIS A 143 5.23 -7.93 0.76
C HIS A 143 6.42 -8.75 1.28
N VAL A 144 6.20 -10.03 1.59
CA VAL A 144 7.26 -10.97 1.98
C VAL A 144 7.05 -12.32 1.29
N SER A 145 8.08 -13.18 1.33
CA SER A 145 7.94 -14.59 0.97
C SER A 145 8.52 -15.44 2.09
N THR A 146 7.67 -16.23 2.72
CA THR A 146 7.98 -17.02 3.91
C THR A 146 8.24 -18.52 3.58
N GLY A 147 8.28 -19.40 4.57
CA GLY A 147 8.56 -20.82 4.38
C GLY A 147 7.57 -21.52 3.46
N GLY A 148 8.07 -22.24 2.44
CA GLY A 148 7.29 -22.81 1.34
C GLY A 148 6.62 -24.14 1.64
N HIS A 149 6.66 -24.63 2.88
CA HIS A 149 6.05 -25.90 3.33
C HIS A 149 6.51 -27.18 2.60
N TYR A 150 7.65 -27.12 1.90
CA TYR A 150 8.26 -28.30 1.26
C TYR A 150 9.30 -28.97 2.15
N TYR A 151 9.59 -30.25 1.86
CA TYR A 151 10.62 -30.99 2.55
C TYR A 151 11.97 -30.75 1.89
N PHE A 152 13.02 -30.53 2.68
CA PHE A 152 14.38 -30.32 2.21
C PHE A 152 15.40 -30.94 3.13
N CYS A 153 16.62 -31.14 2.61
CA CYS A 153 17.76 -31.59 3.39
C CYS A 153 18.93 -30.59 3.26
N ASN A 154 19.56 -30.27 4.37
CA ASN A 154 20.72 -29.40 4.38
C ASN A 154 21.93 -30.12 3.77
N PRO A 155 22.80 -29.44 3.01
CA PRO A 155 24.05 -30.03 2.50
C PRO A 155 24.97 -30.60 3.58
N GLY A 156 24.93 -30.05 4.81
CA GLY A 156 25.68 -30.51 5.98
C GLY A 156 25.00 -31.59 6.82
N GLY A 157 23.87 -32.15 6.38
CA GLY A 157 23.05 -33.13 7.08
C GLY A 157 21.87 -32.50 7.85
N GLY A 158 20.88 -33.34 8.14
CA GLY A 158 19.60 -32.93 8.73
C GLY A 158 18.59 -32.51 7.67
N CYS A 159 17.36 -33.05 7.79
CA CYS A 159 16.27 -32.75 6.89
C CYS A 159 15.08 -32.20 7.70
N GLY A 160 14.20 -31.42 7.05
CA GLY A 160 13.03 -30.82 7.68
C GLY A 160 12.09 -30.20 6.68
N TYR A 161 11.05 -29.56 7.21
CA TYR A 161 10.12 -28.78 6.40
C TYR A 161 10.47 -27.30 6.41
N ALA A 162 10.35 -26.67 5.26
CA ALA A 162 10.55 -25.24 5.05
C ALA A 162 9.41 -24.44 5.67
N ILE A 163 9.41 -24.25 6.99
CA ILE A 163 8.34 -23.61 7.75
C ILE A 163 8.88 -22.39 8.49
N THR A 164 8.25 -21.24 8.30
CA THR A 164 8.48 -20.08 9.15
C THR A 164 7.79 -20.29 10.49
N PRO A 165 8.51 -20.29 11.62
CA PRO A 165 7.90 -20.55 12.92
C PRO A 165 6.97 -19.42 13.33
N THR A 166 5.78 -19.77 13.85
CA THR A 166 4.84 -18.83 14.46
C THR A 166 5.20 -18.61 15.92
N GLY A 167 4.97 -17.42 16.42
CA GLY A 167 5.28 -17.11 17.84
C GLY A 167 5.53 -15.63 18.09
N ASN A 168 6.08 -15.39 19.28
CA ASN A 168 6.54 -14.10 19.76
C ASN A 168 8.06 -14.17 19.88
N PHE A 169 8.75 -13.41 19.08
CA PHE A 169 10.21 -13.37 19.01
C PHE A 169 10.72 -11.96 19.28
N ARG A 170 12.02 -11.80 19.23
CA ARG A 170 12.70 -10.51 19.21
C ARG A 170 13.83 -10.52 18.21
N THR A 171 14.12 -9.38 17.62
CA THR A 171 15.34 -9.19 16.82
C THR A 171 16.57 -9.51 17.67
N GLY A 172 17.51 -10.23 17.10
CA GLY A 172 18.77 -10.63 17.72
C GLY A 172 19.95 -9.96 17.04
N VAL A 173 20.71 -10.73 16.25
CA VAL A 173 21.90 -10.26 15.53
C VAL A 173 21.48 -9.66 14.19
N PHE A 174 22.21 -8.62 13.76
CA PHE A 174 22.22 -8.10 12.40
C PHE A 174 23.60 -8.32 11.78
N LEU A 175 23.64 -8.80 10.55
CA LEU A 175 24.87 -8.94 9.78
C LEU A 175 24.77 -8.09 8.52
N PRO A 176 25.67 -7.12 8.29
CA PRO A 176 25.60 -6.26 7.11
C PRO A 176 26.08 -6.96 5.84
N GLY A 177 25.47 -6.62 4.72
CA GLY A 177 25.83 -7.13 3.39
C GLY A 177 25.29 -8.53 3.10
N TRP A 178 25.91 -9.19 2.14
CA TRP A 178 25.56 -10.56 1.76
C TRP A 178 26.15 -11.57 2.75
N VAL A 179 25.32 -12.46 3.23
CA VAL A 179 25.68 -13.57 4.12
C VAL A 179 25.38 -14.88 3.42
N HIS A 180 26.41 -15.69 3.22
CA HIS A 180 26.31 -17.02 2.60
C HIS A 180 26.06 -18.06 3.68
N VAL A 181 25.04 -18.87 3.49
CA VAL A 181 24.67 -19.98 4.38
C VAL A 181 24.45 -21.24 3.52
N PRO A 182 24.46 -22.46 4.11
CA PRO A 182 24.27 -23.67 3.35
C PRO A 182 23.00 -23.74 2.49
N LEU A 183 21.96 -22.98 2.86
CA LEU A 183 20.66 -22.94 2.17
C LEU A 183 20.50 -21.75 1.23
N GLY A 184 21.56 -20.99 0.94
CA GLY A 184 21.51 -19.86 0.02
C GLY A 184 22.18 -18.60 0.55
N GLU A 185 21.70 -17.45 0.11
CA GLU A 185 22.25 -16.15 0.45
C GLU A 185 21.18 -15.26 1.10
N MET A 186 21.62 -14.41 2.00
CA MET A 186 20.75 -13.44 2.68
C MET A 186 21.40 -12.04 2.61
N TYR A 187 20.64 -11.05 2.24
CA TYR A 187 21.13 -9.66 2.25
C TYR A 187 20.64 -8.92 3.48
N ASN A 188 21.58 -8.33 4.26
CA ASN A 188 21.31 -7.59 5.48
C ASN A 188 20.39 -8.33 6.46
N PRO A 189 20.64 -9.60 6.82
CA PRO A 189 19.76 -10.37 7.69
C PRO A 189 19.67 -9.79 9.10
N VAL A 190 18.44 -9.62 9.57
CA VAL A 190 18.07 -9.35 10.96
C VAL A 190 17.50 -10.64 11.55
N PHE A 191 18.29 -11.35 12.33
CA PHE A 191 17.88 -12.62 12.91
C PHE A 191 16.85 -12.42 14.04
N PHE A 192 15.94 -13.39 14.19
CA PHE A 192 14.93 -13.39 15.26
C PHE A 192 14.85 -14.72 16.02
N ILE A 193 15.53 -15.77 15.55
CA ILE A 193 15.76 -17.04 16.29
C ILE A 193 17.23 -17.44 16.09
N GLY A 194 18.06 -17.15 17.08
CA GLY A 194 19.51 -17.46 17.01
C GLY A 194 20.13 -16.93 15.73
N THR A 195 20.75 -17.84 14.96
CA THR A 195 21.26 -17.60 13.60
C THR A 195 20.53 -18.46 12.56
N ALA A 196 19.37 -19.04 12.93
CA ALA A 196 18.64 -19.96 12.06
C ALA A 196 17.56 -19.27 11.22
N PHE A 197 16.87 -18.26 11.76
CA PHE A 197 15.78 -17.57 11.07
C PHE A 197 16.00 -16.06 11.11
N ALA A 198 15.87 -15.43 9.93
CA ALA A 198 16.05 -14.00 9.75
C ALA A 198 14.96 -13.38 8.88
N ILE A 199 14.80 -12.06 9.02
CA ILE A 199 14.18 -11.18 8.03
C ILE A 199 15.34 -10.64 7.19
N HIS A 200 15.35 -10.91 5.89
CA HIS A 200 16.47 -10.56 5.02
C HIS A 200 16.03 -10.17 3.60
N GLY A 201 16.84 -9.40 2.92
CA GLY A 201 16.67 -9.13 1.50
C GLY A 201 16.95 -10.37 0.65
N ASP A 202 16.15 -10.54 -0.38
CA ASP A 202 16.35 -11.54 -1.42
C ASP A 202 16.00 -10.94 -2.78
N THR A 203 16.64 -11.44 -3.84
CA THR A 203 16.34 -11.03 -5.22
C THR A 203 15.08 -11.69 -5.76
N ASP A 204 14.58 -12.72 -5.07
CA ASP A 204 13.37 -13.46 -5.43
C ASP A 204 12.38 -13.48 -4.25
N VAL A 205 11.39 -12.58 -4.32
CA VAL A 205 10.31 -12.44 -3.32
C VAL A 205 8.96 -12.58 -4.03
N PRO A 206 8.60 -13.78 -4.49
CA PRO A 206 7.36 -13.99 -5.22
C PRO A 206 6.14 -14.02 -4.30
N LEU A 207 4.93 -13.95 -4.89
CA LEU A 207 3.66 -14.08 -4.17
C LEU A 207 3.51 -15.40 -3.39
N ALA A 208 4.17 -16.46 -3.84
CA ALA A 208 4.16 -17.74 -3.15
C ALA A 208 5.21 -17.78 -2.03
N PRO A 209 4.95 -18.42 -0.89
CA PRO A 209 5.96 -18.73 0.09
C PRO A 209 6.94 -19.76 -0.48
N ILE A 210 8.24 -19.43 -0.56
CA ILE A 210 9.27 -20.31 -1.16
C ILE A 210 10.55 -20.41 -0.34
N SER A 211 10.68 -19.69 0.78
CA SER A 211 11.89 -19.74 1.59
C SER A 211 12.01 -21.07 2.35
N HIS A 212 13.20 -21.36 2.90
CA HIS A 212 13.41 -22.49 3.83
C HIS A 212 12.88 -22.20 5.25
N GLY A 213 12.29 -21.01 5.47
CA GLY A 213 11.70 -20.60 6.75
C GLY A 213 12.06 -19.18 7.18
N CYS A 214 13.07 -18.56 6.58
CA CYS A 214 13.31 -17.12 6.74
C CYS A 214 12.19 -16.30 6.13
N VAL A 215 12.13 -15.02 6.45
CA VAL A 215 11.20 -14.05 5.89
C VAL A 215 11.96 -13.20 4.88
N ARG A 216 11.74 -13.47 3.59
CA ARG A 216 12.32 -12.68 2.52
C ARG A 216 11.58 -11.38 2.35
N ILE A 217 12.30 -10.26 2.27
CA ILE A 217 11.79 -8.93 1.95
C ILE A 217 12.45 -8.40 0.68
N PRO A 218 11.82 -7.46 -0.06
CA PRO A 218 12.41 -6.81 -1.22
C PRO A 218 13.80 -6.23 -0.93
N MET A 219 14.72 -6.36 -1.90
CA MET A 219 16.11 -5.90 -1.75
C MET A 219 16.21 -4.45 -1.34
N ASP A 220 15.44 -3.56 -1.96
CA ASP A 220 15.46 -2.13 -1.65
C ASP A 220 15.03 -1.85 -0.20
N ILE A 221 14.05 -2.59 0.31
CA ILE A 221 13.62 -2.50 1.72
C ILE A 221 14.74 -2.98 2.63
N ALA A 222 15.40 -4.08 2.30
CA ALA A 222 16.49 -4.64 3.11
C ALA A 222 17.69 -3.69 3.25
N THR A 223 17.88 -2.76 2.31
CA THR A 223 18.96 -1.76 2.40
C THR A 223 18.83 -0.85 3.63
N PHE A 224 17.61 -0.60 4.10
CA PHE A 224 17.35 0.32 5.21
C PHE A 224 16.52 -0.29 6.37
N PHE A 225 15.98 -1.50 6.22
CA PHE A 225 15.12 -2.13 7.23
C PHE A 225 15.80 -2.21 8.60
N HIS A 226 17.08 -2.58 8.65
CA HIS A 226 17.87 -2.68 9.88
C HIS A 226 18.03 -1.34 10.62
N ILE A 227 17.92 -0.20 9.91
CA ILE A 227 17.98 1.13 10.52
C ILE A 227 16.63 1.50 11.15
N MET A 228 15.54 0.94 10.64
CA MET A 228 14.18 1.20 11.13
C MET A 228 13.82 0.38 12.37
N VAL A 229 14.55 -0.69 12.67
CA VAL A 229 14.23 -1.61 13.75
C VAL A 229 15.25 -1.51 14.88
N HIS A 230 14.81 -1.78 16.12
CA HIS A 230 15.71 -1.84 17.26
C HIS A 230 16.40 -3.22 17.30
N ILE A 231 17.72 -3.25 17.26
CA ILE A 231 18.53 -4.48 17.22
C ILE A 231 19.62 -4.41 18.28
N PRO A 232 19.69 -5.39 19.19
CA PRO A 232 18.70 -6.44 19.44
C PRO A 232 17.47 -5.94 20.22
N GLY A 233 16.36 -6.67 20.18
CA GLY A 233 15.28 -6.51 21.14
C GLY A 233 13.93 -6.07 20.58
N GLU A 234 13.80 -5.70 19.28
CA GLU A 234 12.51 -5.37 18.66
C GLU A 234 11.56 -6.56 18.74
N PRO A 235 10.33 -6.42 19.27
CA PRO A 235 9.33 -7.49 19.22
C PRO A 235 8.98 -7.88 17.79
N VAL A 236 8.96 -9.20 17.53
CA VAL A 236 8.57 -9.79 16.23
C VAL A 236 7.43 -10.78 16.49
N TYR A 237 6.26 -10.51 15.96
CA TYR A 237 5.08 -11.36 16.07
C TYR A 237 4.79 -12.02 14.72
N ILE A 238 4.78 -13.36 14.68
CA ILE A 238 4.53 -14.14 13.46
C ILE A 238 3.27 -14.99 13.67
N ARG A 239 2.27 -14.86 12.79
CA ARG A 239 0.97 -15.55 12.83
C ARG A 239 0.57 -16.09 11.45
#